data_299d22aeafe9f66a3e532aeba7aa60dc
#
_entry.id   299d22aeafe9f66a3e532aeba7aa60dc
#
_cell.length_a   1.000
_cell.length_b   1.000
_cell.length_c   1.000
_cell.angle_alpha   90.00
_cell.angle_beta   90.00
_cell.angle_gamma   90.00
#
_symmetry.space_group_name_H-M   'P 1'
#
loop_
_entity.id
_entity.type
_entity.pdbx_description
1 polymer ?
#
loop_
_entity_poly.entity_id
_entity_poly.type
_entity_poly.pdbx_seq_one_letter_code
_entity_poly.pdbx_strand_id
1 'polypeptide(L)'
;MLARKGFAAGVVDQTLAWLRSQNFLDDKGFAARFARSRVAHHGLGRNRVRQALRARGVSRAIIEKGVAEALRDVSEEAALDDLARRYWRQHARDEPLLRIRKLWAFLLRRGFPAGLVRERLSGLWPCWREGLEDLPEDTGE
;
A
#
# COMPACT_ATOMS: atom_id res chain seq x y z
N MET A 1 34.79 -9.48 -1.96
CA MET A 1 34.80 -8.05 -2.30
C MET A 1 35.69 -7.81 -3.50
N LEU A 2 35.16 -7.12 -4.50
CA LEU A 2 35.88 -6.83 -5.75
C LEU A 2 37.19 -6.10 -5.53
N ALA A 3 37.25 -5.13 -4.62
CA ALA A 3 38.44 -4.36 -4.30
C ALA A 3 39.60 -5.22 -3.80
N ARG A 4 39.35 -6.35 -3.15
CA ARG A 4 40.38 -7.24 -2.63
C ARG A 4 40.99 -8.16 -3.70
N LYS A 5 40.43 -8.18 -4.89
CA LYS A 5 40.91 -9.00 -6.02
C LYS A 5 41.82 -8.24 -6.97
N GLY A 6 42.30 -7.08 -6.59
CA GLY A 6 43.28 -6.32 -7.38
C GLY A 6 42.72 -5.50 -8.54
N PHE A 7 41.44 -5.20 -8.54
CA PHE A 7 40.84 -4.33 -9.55
C PHE A 7 41.27 -2.88 -9.34
N ALA A 8 41.49 -2.14 -10.43
CA ALA A 8 41.72 -0.72 -10.35
C ALA A 8 40.50 0.03 -9.79
N ALA A 9 40.73 1.07 -8.97
CA ALA A 9 39.65 1.82 -8.33
C ALA A 9 38.60 2.34 -9.31
N GLY A 10 39.05 2.85 -10.50
CA GLY A 10 38.15 3.35 -11.54
C GLY A 10 37.24 2.26 -12.12
N VAL A 11 37.74 1.05 -12.28
CA VAL A 11 36.95 -0.09 -12.77
C VAL A 11 35.90 -0.49 -11.75
N VAL A 12 36.26 -0.51 -10.47
CA VAL A 12 35.33 -0.82 -9.37
C VAL A 12 34.21 0.22 -9.32
N ASP A 13 34.56 1.52 -9.42
CA ASP A 13 33.57 2.61 -9.40
C ASP A 13 32.60 2.53 -10.56
N GLN A 14 33.09 2.25 -11.78
CA GLN A 14 32.24 2.07 -12.96
C GLN A 14 31.29 0.88 -12.81
N THR A 15 31.79 -0.24 -12.28
CA THR A 15 30.99 -1.43 -12.03
C THR A 15 29.89 -1.16 -11.01
N LEU A 16 30.22 -0.46 -9.91
CA LEU A 16 29.26 -0.09 -8.89
C LEU A 16 28.20 0.87 -9.44
N ALA A 17 28.59 1.85 -10.23
CA ALA A 17 27.67 2.78 -10.88
C ALA A 17 26.70 2.05 -11.81
N TRP A 18 27.21 1.09 -12.60
CA TRP A 18 26.38 0.25 -13.48
C TRP A 18 25.40 -0.60 -12.68
N LEU A 19 25.84 -1.26 -11.62
CA LEU A 19 24.99 -2.07 -10.75
C LEU A 19 23.90 -1.24 -10.09
N ARG A 20 24.22 -0.03 -9.62
CA ARG A 20 23.23 0.89 -9.06
C ARG A 20 22.19 1.30 -10.09
N SER A 21 22.63 1.57 -11.33
CA SER A 21 21.73 1.90 -12.43
C SER A 21 20.77 0.75 -12.74
N GLN A 22 21.26 -0.51 -12.77
CA GLN A 22 20.42 -1.68 -12.99
C GLN A 22 19.45 -1.91 -11.85
N ASN A 23 19.90 -1.79 -10.60
CA ASN A 23 19.05 -1.92 -9.44
C ASN A 23 17.96 -0.83 -9.42
N PHE A 24 18.30 0.39 -9.81
CA PHE A 24 17.32 1.48 -9.91
C PHE A 24 16.21 1.16 -10.91
N LEU A 25 16.56 0.65 -12.09
CA LEU A 25 15.60 0.25 -13.12
C LEU A 25 14.75 -0.93 -12.65
N ASP A 26 15.36 -1.93 -12.01
CA ASP A 26 14.67 -3.09 -11.46
C ASP A 26 13.73 -2.68 -10.33
N ASP A 27 14.16 -1.79 -9.43
CA ASP A 27 13.36 -1.28 -8.33
C ASP A 27 12.12 -0.53 -8.83
N LYS A 28 12.27 0.27 -9.89
CA LYS A 28 11.16 1.00 -10.50
C LYS A 28 10.12 0.05 -11.08
N GLY A 29 10.55 -0.92 -11.87
CA GLY A 29 9.65 -1.95 -12.42
C GLY A 29 9.06 -2.83 -11.33
N PHE A 30 9.88 -3.22 -10.36
CA PHE A 30 9.46 -4.02 -9.21
C PHE A 30 8.39 -3.30 -8.38
N ALA A 31 8.59 -2.01 -8.08
CA ALA A 31 7.66 -1.25 -7.26
C ALA A 31 6.25 -1.22 -7.87
N ALA A 32 6.15 -0.97 -9.18
CA ALA A 32 4.89 -0.96 -9.89
C ALA A 32 4.21 -2.34 -9.89
N ARG A 33 4.95 -3.39 -10.20
CA ARG A 33 4.43 -4.77 -10.20
C ARG A 33 3.99 -5.20 -8.81
N PHE A 34 4.80 -4.92 -7.81
CA PHE A 34 4.50 -5.21 -6.41
C PHE A 34 3.20 -4.52 -5.98
N ALA A 35 3.09 -3.22 -6.27
CA ALA A 35 1.91 -2.44 -5.92
C ALA A 35 0.65 -2.99 -6.60
N ARG A 36 0.68 -3.27 -7.90
CA ARG A 36 -0.46 -3.86 -8.62
C ARG A 36 -0.91 -5.17 -7.99
N SER A 37 0.03 -6.06 -7.71
CA SER A 37 -0.25 -7.36 -7.13
C SER A 37 -0.86 -7.23 -5.74
N ARG A 38 -0.29 -6.38 -4.89
CA ARG A 38 -0.75 -6.23 -3.51
C ARG A 38 -2.14 -5.60 -3.44
N VAL A 39 -2.42 -4.63 -4.29
CA VAL A 39 -3.75 -4.02 -4.35
C VAL A 39 -4.78 -4.98 -4.96
N ALA A 40 -4.48 -5.54 -6.13
CA ALA A 40 -5.43 -6.36 -6.88
C ALA A 40 -5.70 -7.72 -6.24
N HIS A 41 -4.68 -8.38 -5.71
CA HIS A 41 -4.76 -9.77 -5.26
C HIS A 41 -4.68 -9.97 -3.76
N HIS A 42 -4.09 -9.04 -3.03
CA HIS A 42 -3.91 -9.17 -1.59
C HIS A 42 -4.74 -8.18 -0.79
N GLY A 43 -5.50 -7.30 -1.44
CA GLY A 43 -6.37 -6.34 -0.77
C GLY A 43 -5.63 -5.40 0.16
N LEU A 44 -4.46 -4.90 -0.26
CA LEU A 44 -3.70 -3.90 0.50
C LEU A 44 -3.94 -2.52 -0.08
N GLY A 45 -4.04 -1.52 0.80
CA GLY A 45 -4.10 -0.13 0.39
C GLY A 45 -2.71 0.45 0.13
N ARG A 46 -2.67 1.64 -0.47
CA ARG A 46 -1.42 2.32 -0.86
C ARG A 46 -0.44 2.51 0.30
N ASN A 47 -0.93 2.83 1.48
CA ASN A 47 -0.07 3.09 2.64
C ASN A 47 0.69 1.84 3.07
N ARG A 48 0.03 0.68 3.05
CA ARG A 48 0.67 -0.59 3.38
C ARG A 48 1.67 -1.02 2.31
N VAL A 49 1.34 -0.77 1.04
CA VAL A 49 2.25 -1.02 -0.09
C VAL A 49 3.52 -0.17 0.03
N ARG A 50 3.36 1.13 0.31
CA ARG A 50 4.50 2.04 0.55
C ARG A 50 5.39 1.55 1.68
N GLN A 51 4.79 1.16 2.78
CA GLN A 51 5.49 0.65 3.95
C GLN A 51 6.29 -0.61 3.64
N ALA A 52 5.69 -1.56 2.92
CA ALA A 52 6.35 -2.78 2.51
C ALA A 52 7.53 -2.53 1.56
N LEU A 53 7.38 -1.59 0.63
CA LEU A 53 8.46 -1.21 -0.29
C LEU A 53 9.60 -0.49 0.45
N ARG A 54 9.28 0.38 1.39
CA ARG A 54 10.30 1.02 2.24
C ARG A 54 11.09 0.00 3.04
N ALA A 55 10.43 -1.01 3.59
CA ALA A 55 11.07 -2.08 4.34
C ALA A 55 12.03 -2.90 3.46
N ARG A 56 11.82 -2.92 2.17
CA ARG A 56 12.70 -3.58 1.19
C ARG A 56 13.83 -2.68 0.70
N GLY A 57 13.92 -1.45 1.20
CA GLY A 57 14.98 -0.51 0.83
C GLY A 57 14.74 0.27 -0.45
N VAL A 58 13.53 0.25 -1.00
CA VAL A 58 13.19 1.03 -2.19
C VAL A 58 13.09 2.51 -1.82
N SER A 59 13.65 3.40 -2.66
CA SER A 59 13.64 4.83 -2.40
C SER A 59 12.23 5.43 -2.49
N ARG A 60 12.00 6.50 -1.76
CA ARG A 60 10.71 7.19 -1.73
C ARG A 60 10.23 7.60 -3.12
N ALA A 61 11.12 8.16 -3.94
CA ALA A 61 10.79 8.60 -5.30
C ALA A 61 10.30 7.44 -6.17
N ILE A 62 10.96 6.29 -6.08
CA ILE A 62 10.59 5.08 -6.83
C ILE A 62 9.26 4.51 -6.31
N ILE A 63 9.06 4.50 -5.01
CA ILE A 63 7.81 4.06 -4.39
C ILE A 63 6.64 4.89 -4.91
N GLU A 64 6.74 6.22 -4.86
CA GLU A 64 5.65 7.11 -5.26
C GLU A 64 5.30 6.93 -6.75
N LYS A 65 6.31 6.81 -7.61
CA LYS A 65 6.09 6.56 -9.04
C LYS A 65 5.46 5.20 -9.28
N GLY A 66 5.95 4.16 -8.62
CA GLY A 66 5.46 2.81 -8.78
C GLY A 66 4.00 2.66 -8.30
N VAL A 67 3.68 3.25 -7.17
CA VAL A 67 2.32 3.25 -6.63
C VAL A 67 1.38 4.03 -7.55
N ALA A 68 1.77 5.22 -8.00
CA ALA A 68 0.96 6.02 -8.93
C ALA A 68 0.68 5.27 -10.23
N GLU A 69 1.69 4.61 -10.79
CA GLU A 69 1.55 3.79 -11.99
C GLU A 69 0.61 2.62 -11.77
N ALA A 70 0.76 1.91 -10.66
CA ALA A 70 -0.08 0.77 -10.32
C ALA A 70 -1.56 1.16 -10.18
N LEU A 71 -1.83 2.30 -9.55
CA LEU A 71 -3.19 2.77 -9.31
C LEU A 71 -3.90 3.29 -10.57
N ARG A 72 -3.19 3.43 -11.69
CA ARG A 72 -3.82 3.65 -13.00
C ARG A 72 -4.41 2.36 -13.57
N ASP A 73 -3.81 1.23 -13.24
CA ASP A 73 -4.17 -0.08 -13.79
C ASP A 73 -5.12 -0.86 -12.89
N VAL A 74 -5.04 -0.66 -11.57
CA VAL A 74 -5.87 -1.36 -10.59
C VAL A 74 -6.62 -0.36 -9.71
N SER A 75 -7.84 -0.71 -9.33
CA SER A 75 -8.69 0.15 -8.51
C SER A 75 -8.52 -0.16 -7.02
N GLU A 76 -7.96 0.79 -6.27
CA GLU A 76 -7.89 0.73 -4.82
C GLU A 76 -9.29 0.77 -4.20
N GLU A 77 -10.18 1.57 -4.77
CA GLU A 77 -11.58 1.66 -4.35
C GLU A 77 -12.31 0.33 -4.47
N ALA A 78 -12.15 -0.36 -5.60
CA ALA A 78 -12.76 -1.67 -5.81
C ALA A 78 -12.20 -2.71 -4.85
N ALA A 79 -10.91 -2.69 -4.59
CA ALA A 79 -10.26 -3.58 -3.61
C ALA A 79 -10.80 -3.35 -2.20
N LEU A 80 -10.94 -2.08 -1.80
CA LEU A 80 -11.50 -1.70 -0.51
C LEU A 80 -12.96 -2.15 -0.39
N ASP A 81 -13.79 -1.87 -1.36
CA ASP A 81 -15.21 -2.24 -1.37
C ASP A 81 -15.40 -3.75 -1.21
N ASP A 82 -14.61 -4.52 -1.94
CA ASP A 82 -14.66 -5.98 -1.89
C ASP A 82 -14.28 -6.53 -0.52
N LEU A 83 -13.19 -6.02 0.06
CA LEU A 83 -12.78 -6.36 1.42
C LEU A 83 -13.81 -5.96 2.46
N ALA A 84 -14.36 -4.75 2.35
CA ALA A 84 -15.34 -4.23 3.28
C ALA A 84 -16.60 -5.10 3.29
N ARG A 85 -17.09 -5.49 2.12
CA ARG A 85 -18.27 -6.36 2.01
C ARG A 85 -18.02 -7.75 2.59
N ARG A 86 -16.85 -8.34 2.32
CA ARG A 86 -16.48 -9.65 2.86
C ARG A 86 -16.36 -9.61 4.37
N TYR A 87 -15.69 -8.60 4.91
CA TYR A 87 -15.56 -8.41 6.35
C TYR A 87 -16.93 -8.25 7.01
N TRP A 88 -17.80 -7.43 6.42
CA TRP A 88 -19.15 -7.18 6.92
C TRP A 88 -19.95 -8.46 7.04
N ARG A 89 -19.90 -9.31 6.03
CA ARG A 89 -20.58 -10.61 6.05
C ARG A 89 -19.99 -11.55 7.10
N GLN A 90 -18.69 -11.58 7.25
CA GLN A 90 -18.01 -12.45 8.21
C GLN A 90 -18.27 -12.06 9.66
N HIS A 91 -18.61 -10.82 9.93
CA HIS A 91 -18.84 -10.26 11.25
C HIS A 91 -20.33 -9.94 11.49
N ALA A 92 -21.21 -10.68 10.87
CA ALA A 92 -22.66 -10.44 10.95
C ALA A 92 -23.24 -10.57 12.37
N ARG A 93 -22.57 -11.30 13.24
CA ARG A 93 -23.00 -11.51 14.64
C ARG A 93 -22.58 -10.38 15.58
N ASP A 94 -21.67 -9.54 15.17
CA ASP A 94 -21.21 -8.40 15.98
C ASP A 94 -22.31 -7.33 16.04
N GLU A 95 -22.35 -6.63 17.17
CA GLU A 95 -23.19 -5.44 17.31
C GLU A 95 -22.83 -4.41 16.25
N PRO A 96 -23.82 -3.70 15.65
CA PRO A 96 -23.54 -2.79 14.53
C PRO A 96 -22.44 -1.76 14.77
N LEU A 97 -22.41 -1.06 15.90
CA LEU A 97 -21.37 -0.08 16.20
C LEU A 97 -20.00 -0.72 16.34
N LEU A 98 -19.92 -1.86 17.01
CA LEU A 98 -18.68 -2.60 17.16
C LEU A 98 -18.19 -3.11 15.80
N ARG A 99 -19.08 -3.60 14.97
CA ARG A 99 -18.80 -4.08 13.61
C ARG A 99 -18.22 -2.98 12.75
N ILE A 100 -18.78 -1.77 12.82
CA ILE A 100 -18.29 -0.58 12.14
C ILE A 100 -16.86 -0.22 12.58
N ARG A 101 -16.64 -0.15 13.89
CA ARG A 101 -15.33 0.19 14.45
C ARG A 101 -14.25 -0.82 14.07
N LYS A 102 -14.59 -2.09 14.13
CA LYS A 102 -13.69 -3.17 13.72
C LYS A 102 -13.33 -3.09 12.24
N LEU A 103 -14.32 -2.84 11.38
CA LEU A 103 -14.10 -2.70 9.95
C LEU A 103 -13.21 -1.49 9.65
N TRP A 104 -13.46 -0.35 10.28
CA TRP A 104 -12.64 0.84 10.15
C TRP A 104 -11.17 0.52 10.47
N ALA A 105 -10.93 -0.04 11.67
CA ALA A 105 -9.59 -0.40 12.11
C ALA A 105 -8.93 -1.42 11.16
N PHE A 106 -9.68 -2.40 10.70
CA PHE A 106 -9.19 -3.41 9.75
C PHE A 106 -8.72 -2.78 8.45
N LEU A 107 -9.52 -1.90 7.85
CA LEU A 107 -9.17 -1.25 6.58
C LEU A 107 -7.97 -0.32 6.72
N LEU A 108 -7.86 0.41 7.84
CA LEU A 108 -6.68 1.24 8.10
C LEU A 108 -5.41 0.38 8.24
N ARG A 109 -5.50 -0.75 8.92
CA ARG A 109 -4.36 -1.68 9.04
C ARG A 109 -3.96 -2.29 7.70
N ARG A 110 -4.92 -2.47 6.79
CA ARG A 110 -4.64 -2.93 5.42
C ARG A 110 -3.99 -1.83 4.56
N GLY A 111 -3.92 -0.60 5.06
CA GLY A 111 -3.21 0.50 4.43
C GLY A 111 -4.04 1.43 3.58
N PHE A 112 -5.37 1.33 3.64
CA PHE A 112 -6.22 2.27 2.91
C PHE A 112 -6.24 3.64 3.60
N PRO A 113 -6.16 4.75 2.84
CA PRO A 113 -6.25 6.08 3.43
C PRO A 113 -7.59 6.30 4.14
N ALA A 114 -7.57 6.96 5.30
CA ALA A 114 -8.77 7.20 6.10
C ALA A 114 -9.87 7.92 5.32
N GLY A 115 -9.51 8.94 4.54
CA GLY A 115 -10.46 9.68 3.70
C GLY A 115 -11.17 8.78 2.68
N LEU A 116 -10.41 7.89 2.06
CA LEU A 116 -10.97 6.92 1.10
C LEU A 116 -11.91 5.94 1.81
N VAL A 117 -11.52 5.45 2.99
CA VAL A 117 -12.35 4.53 3.78
C VAL A 117 -13.67 5.20 4.14
N ARG A 118 -13.64 6.44 4.65
CA ARG A 118 -14.86 7.20 4.98
C ARG A 118 -15.78 7.34 3.78
N GLU A 119 -15.23 7.77 2.67
CA GLU A 119 -15.98 7.97 1.43
C GLU A 119 -16.66 6.68 0.96
N ARG A 120 -15.89 5.59 0.91
CA ARG A 120 -16.41 4.31 0.40
C ARG A 120 -17.43 3.70 1.35
N LEU A 121 -17.17 3.70 2.65
CA LEU A 121 -18.10 3.13 3.62
C LEU A 121 -19.41 3.93 3.70
N SER A 122 -19.34 5.23 3.61
CA SER A 122 -20.53 6.09 3.59
C SER A 122 -21.39 5.85 2.35
N GLY A 123 -20.76 5.53 1.22
CA GLY A 123 -21.47 5.17 -0.01
C GLY A 123 -22.09 3.78 0.03
N LEU A 124 -21.39 2.80 0.63
CA LEU A 124 -21.88 1.42 0.72
C LEU A 124 -23.01 1.27 1.76
N TRP A 125 -22.89 1.95 2.87
CA TRP A 125 -23.84 1.89 3.97
C TRP A 125 -24.13 3.30 4.50
N PRO A 126 -25.24 3.93 4.09
CA PRO A 126 -25.54 5.30 4.52
C PRO A 126 -25.61 5.49 6.04
N CYS A 127 -25.99 4.47 6.79
CA CYS A 127 -26.02 4.49 8.26
C CYS A 127 -24.64 4.63 8.91
N TRP A 128 -23.57 4.47 8.14
CA TRP A 128 -22.21 4.59 8.65
C TRP A 128 -21.83 5.99 9.10
N ARG A 129 -22.51 7.01 8.59
CA ARG A 129 -22.22 8.40 8.96
C ARG A 129 -22.33 8.61 10.47
N GLU A 130 -23.35 8.04 11.07
CA GLU A 130 -23.57 8.15 12.52
C GLU A 130 -22.50 7.45 13.34
N GLY A 131 -21.98 6.32 12.83
CA GLY A 131 -20.93 5.58 13.51
C GLY A 131 -19.50 6.07 13.23
N LEU A 132 -19.31 6.86 12.16
CA LEU A 132 -17.99 7.37 11.79
C LEU A 132 -17.62 8.69 12.45
N GLU A 133 -18.60 9.43 12.98
CA GLU A 133 -18.35 10.73 13.59
C GLU A 133 -17.41 10.67 14.80
N ASP A 134 -17.46 9.57 15.54
CA ASP A 134 -16.64 9.35 16.73
C ASP A 134 -15.31 8.63 16.46
N LEU A 135 -15.01 8.32 15.20
CA LEU A 135 -13.77 7.63 14.88
C LEU A 135 -12.60 8.60 14.79
N PRO A 136 -11.44 8.23 15.32
CA PRO A 136 -10.27 9.07 15.22
C PRO A 136 -9.88 9.29 13.76
N GLU A 137 -9.51 10.51 13.44
CA GLU A 137 -8.92 10.81 12.15
C GLU A 137 -7.58 10.07 12.05
N ASP A 138 -7.29 9.58 10.85
CA ASP A 138 -5.99 8.97 10.61
C ASP A 138 -4.95 10.07 10.63
N THR A 139 -4.17 10.13 11.71
CA THR A 139 -3.00 10.98 11.81
C THR A 139 -1.74 10.26 11.36
N GLY A 140 -1.86 8.99 10.99
CA GLY A 140 -0.76 8.16 10.54
C GLY A 140 -0.45 8.40 9.06
N GLU A 141 0.78 8.59 8.77
CA GLU A 141 1.29 8.61 7.41
C GLU A 141 1.46 7.19 6.87
#